data_0f9f1f68c0609f78e05e39daef0b6be5
#
_entry.id   0f9f1f68c0609f78e05e39daef0b6be5
#
_cell.length_a   1.000
_cell.length_b   1.000
_cell.length_c   1.000
_cell.angle_alpha   90.00
_cell.angle_beta   90.00
_cell.angle_gamma   90.00
#
_symmetry.space_group_name_H-M   'P 1'
#
loop_
_entity.id
_entity.type
_entity.pdbx_description
1 polymer ?
#
loop_
_entity_poly.entity_id
_entity_poly.type
_entity_poly.pdbx_seq_one_letter_code
_entity_poly.pdbx_strand_id
1 'polypeptide(L)'
;MSTNNTKAFETYESEVRSYCRNFPTVFVKAKGSIQMDENGKEYIDFFCGSGALNYGHNNPYIKEKVVEYLQNDGVMHALDMYTKPKREFIEYFENEVIRPRGFDYKIQFVGPTGTNAVEAALKLARKVKKRNNVFALMGAFHGMTLGSLALTTNADSRKGAGVPLYNVTHIPAPYMFPELDTVAYMERLITDDHSGVEKPAAIILETTQADGGIYVLPDEWLRRVRALCDKYDILMIVDDVQVGASRTGWFFSFERAGITPDIVTLSKSIGGYGMPFALTLLRPELDQWKPGEHNGTFRGYQLSLVAAKAGLEFMLNEHVEDAVRERAPFVEKFLKENIETIDSRITTRGIGLLWGVDFGAFEGDVAKTVIHKAFENGLIVERVGRRDSVVKIMPELKVPMDTLEKGLNILAKSIREVVGELK
;
A
#
# COMPACT_ATOMS: atom_id res chain seq x y z
N MET A 1 -1.36 28.21 27.31
CA MET A 1 -2.74 28.28 26.83
C MET A 1 -2.77 27.51 25.52
N SER A 2 -3.40 26.35 25.47
CA SER A 2 -3.60 25.65 24.19
C SER A 2 -4.53 26.52 23.34
N THR A 3 -3.99 27.19 22.36
CA THR A 3 -4.81 27.78 21.32
C THR A 3 -5.48 26.60 20.60
N ASN A 4 -6.80 26.57 20.57
CA ASN A 4 -7.54 25.48 19.94
C ASN A 4 -7.43 25.60 18.42
N ASN A 5 -6.22 25.32 17.87
CA ASN A 5 -5.89 25.49 16.46
C ASN A 5 -6.54 24.42 15.58
N THR A 6 -7.16 23.40 16.19
CA THR A 6 -7.92 22.35 15.49
C THR A 6 -9.39 22.73 15.25
N LYS A 7 -9.87 23.85 15.81
CA LYS A 7 -11.29 24.26 15.75
C LYS A 7 -11.86 24.34 14.33
N ALA A 8 -11.07 24.81 13.36
CA ALA A 8 -11.53 24.90 11.97
C ALA A 8 -11.84 23.51 11.38
N PHE A 9 -10.97 22.52 11.65
CA PHE A 9 -11.14 21.16 11.20
C PHE A 9 -12.34 20.49 11.88
N GLU A 10 -12.50 20.70 13.19
CA GLU A 10 -13.61 20.15 13.97
C GLU A 10 -14.96 20.77 13.59
N THR A 11 -14.96 22.03 13.15
CA THR A 11 -16.20 22.77 12.82
C THR A 11 -16.66 22.55 11.39
N TYR A 12 -15.71 22.51 10.42
CA TYR A 12 -16.05 22.61 9.01
C TYR A 12 -15.69 21.37 8.17
N GLU A 13 -14.81 20.50 8.67
CA GLU A 13 -14.46 19.29 7.96
C GLU A 13 -15.40 18.14 8.33
N SER A 14 -15.68 17.24 7.39
CA SER A 14 -16.54 16.07 7.60
C SER A 14 -16.05 15.18 8.75
N GLU A 15 -16.98 14.56 9.47
CA GLU A 15 -16.68 13.59 10.53
C GLU A 15 -15.99 12.30 10.04
N VAL A 16 -15.86 12.08 8.72
CA VAL A 16 -15.18 10.92 8.12
C VAL A 16 -13.68 10.89 8.40
N ARG A 17 -13.08 12.03 8.80
CA ARG A 17 -11.66 12.14 9.14
C ARG A 17 -11.28 11.18 10.28
N SER A 18 -10.15 10.49 10.12
CA SER A 18 -9.69 9.44 11.04
C SER A 18 -8.32 9.75 11.64
N TYR A 19 -7.30 9.92 10.82
CA TYR A 19 -5.92 10.05 11.27
C TYR A 19 -5.67 11.23 12.22
N CYS A 20 -6.31 12.36 12.00
CA CYS A 20 -6.19 13.55 12.87
C CYS A 20 -6.64 13.28 14.32
N ARG A 21 -7.48 12.26 14.56
CA ARG A 21 -7.91 11.86 15.91
C ARG A 21 -6.83 11.11 16.68
N ASN A 22 -5.89 10.48 15.96
CA ASN A 22 -4.73 9.80 16.54
C ASN A 22 -3.55 10.77 16.72
N PHE A 23 -3.49 11.84 15.90
CA PHE A 23 -2.41 12.83 15.88
C PHE A 23 -2.97 14.25 16.01
N PRO A 24 -3.49 14.64 17.20
CA PRO A 24 -4.25 15.88 17.38
C PRO A 24 -3.35 17.12 17.47
N THR A 25 -2.60 17.40 16.41
CA THR A 25 -1.77 18.60 16.25
C THR A 25 -1.81 19.10 14.81
N VAL A 26 -1.35 20.33 14.58
CA VAL A 26 -1.27 20.93 13.24
C VAL A 26 0.19 20.87 12.76
N PHE A 27 0.45 20.05 11.75
CA PHE A 27 1.77 19.93 11.13
C PHE A 27 2.03 21.07 10.16
N VAL A 28 3.25 21.65 10.20
CA VAL A 28 3.63 22.82 9.40
C VAL A 28 4.83 22.59 8.49
N LYS A 29 5.70 21.63 8.84
CA LYS A 29 6.91 21.31 8.06
C LYS A 29 7.17 19.82 8.11
N ALA A 30 7.80 19.30 7.03
CA ALA A 30 8.32 17.95 7.02
C ALA A 30 9.54 17.85 6.11
N LYS A 31 10.50 16.98 6.46
CA LYS A 31 11.67 16.66 5.63
C LYS A 31 12.22 15.27 5.99
N GLY A 32 12.44 14.43 4.96
CA GLY A 32 12.87 13.05 5.18
C GLY A 32 11.90 12.32 6.10
N SER A 33 12.38 11.73 7.18
CA SER A 33 11.58 11.02 8.18
C SER A 33 11.03 11.90 9.30
N ILE A 34 11.12 13.23 9.21
CA ILE A 34 10.73 14.13 10.32
C ILE A 34 9.58 15.03 9.89
N GLN A 35 8.55 15.12 10.74
CA GLN A 35 7.49 16.11 10.68
C GLN A 35 7.57 17.05 11.90
N MET A 36 7.20 18.30 11.72
CA MET A 36 7.18 19.31 12.79
C MET A 36 5.79 19.92 12.88
N ASP A 37 5.29 20.08 14.08
CA ASP A 37 4.03 20.78 14.35
C ASP A 37 4.24 22.30 14.54
N GLU A 38 3.16 23.04 14.62
CA GLU A 38 3.17 24.50 14.81
C GLU A 38 3.74 24.98 16.15
N ASN A 39 3.90 24.06 17.13
CA ASN A 39 4.55 24.35 18.40
C ASN A 39 6.07 24.08 18.35
N GLY A 40 6.58 23.66 17.18
CA GLY A 40 7.98 23.33 16.97
C GLY A 40 8.39 21.95 17.46
N LYS A 41 7.44 21.10 17.88
CA LYS A 41 7.74 19.72 18.26
C LYS A 41 7.98 18.88 17.02
N GLU A 42 9.08 18.12 17.04
CA GLU A 42 9.44 17.18 15.98
C GLU A 42 8.94 15.77 16.28
N TYR A 43 8.56 15.08 15.23
CA TYR A 43 8.09 13.70 15.26
C TYR A 43 8.82 12.89 14.18
N ILE A 44 9.33 11.72 14.57
CA ILE A 44 9.79 10.72 13.60
C ILE A 44 8.56 10.09 12.93
N ASP A 45 8.56 10.04 11.61
CA ASP A 45 7.43 9.50 10.83
C ASP A 45 7.70 8.07 10.37
N PHE A 46 7.05 7.11 11.04
CA PHE A 46 6.96 5.71 10.60
C PHE A 46 5.58 5.35 10.03
N PHE A 47 4.80 6.36 9.68
CA PHE A 47 3.54 6.23 8.94
C PHE A 47 3.73 6.45 7.43
N CYS A 48 4.62 7.37 7.06
CA CYS A 48 5.05 7.60 5.68
C CYS A 48 3.88 7.87 4.70
N GLY A 49 2.86 8.63 5.18
CA GLY A 49 1.65 8.88 4.39
C GLY A 49 0.94 7.60 3.93
N SER A 50 0.90 6.57 4.79
CA SER A 50 0.39 5.24 4.47
C SER A 50 1.08 4.60 3.26
N GLY A 51 2.40 4.84 3.12
CA GLY A 51 3.23 4.33 2.03
C GLY A 51 3.23 5.20 0.76
N ALA A 52 2.78 6.44 0.83
CA ALA A 52 2.87 7.36 -0.30
C ALA A 52 4.23 8.10 -0.38
N LEU A 53 5.03 8.04 0.68
CA LEU A 53 6.26 8.82 0.84
C LEU A 53 7.51 7.92 1.01
N ASN A 54 7.60 6.85 0.23
CA ASN A 54 8.76 5.92 0.29
C ASN A 54 10.11 6.63 0.18
N TYR A 55 10.17 7.78 -0.47
CA TYR A 55 11.41 8.56 -0.66
C TYR A 55 11.54 9.72 0.34
N GLY A 56 10.73 9.72 1.41
CA GLY A 56 10.71 10.74 2.45
C GLY A 56 9.96 12.01 2.09
N HIS A 57 9.64 12.79 3.11
CA HIS A 57 9.02 14.10 2.94
C HIS A 57 9.99 15.08 2.24
N ASN A 58 9.47 15.83 1.27
CA ASN A 58 10.22 16.88 0.59
C ASN A 58 11.60 16.44 0.09
N ASN A 59 11.67 15.23 -0.51
CA ASN A 59 12.91 14.72 -1.10
C ASN A 59 13.54 15.79 -2.01
N PRO A 60 14.79 16.22 -1.76
CA PRO A 60 15.36 17.38 -2.43
C PRO A 60 15.51 17.18 -3.95
N TYR A 61 15.90 15.98 -4.38
CA TYR A 61 16.06 15.65 -5.80
C TYR A 61 14.72 15.75 -6.56
N ILE A 62 13.68 15.10 -6.02
CA ILE A 62 12.36 15.09 -6.65
C ILE A 62 11.74 16.51 -6.61
N LYS A 63 11.92 17.21 -5.49
CA LYS A 63 11.45 18.60 -5.33
C LYS A 63 12.05 19.53 -6.38
N GLU A 64 13.34 19.43 -6.62
CA GLU A 64 14.04 20.24 -7.64
C GLU A 64 13.41 20.06 -9.02
N LYS A 65 13.16 18.80 -9.45
CA LYS A 65 12.55 18.50 -10.76
C LYS A 65 11.12 19.05 -10.87
N VAL A 66 10.34 18.96 -9.80
CA VAL A 66 8.99 19.52 -9.73
C VAL A 66 9.01 21.06 -9.84
N VAL A 67 9.90 21.73 -9.10
CA VAL A 67 10.05 23.18 -9.12
C VAL A 67 10.55 23.66 -10.49
N GLU A 68 11.54 22.99 -11.07
CA GLU A 68 12.04 23.28 -12.41
C GLU A 68 10.93 23.22 -13.47
N TYR A 69 10.07 22.20 -13.41
CA TYR A 69 8.95 22.05 -14.32
C TYR A 69 7.94 23.20 -14.22
N LEU A 70 7.64 23.62 -12.99
CA LEU A 70 6.75 24.75 -12.73
C LEU A 70 7.34 26.09 -13.22
N GLN A 71 8.65 26.30 -13.01
CA GLN A 71 9.35 27.53 -13.43
C GLN A 71 9.47 27.66 -14.95
N ASN A 72 9.42 26.54 -15.68
CA ASN A 72 9.50 26.49 -17.14
C ASN A 72 8.12 26.43 -17.84
N ASP A 73 7.05 26.85 -17.16
CA ASP A 73 5.69 26.89 -17.71
C ASP A 73 5.23 25.56 -18.31
N GLY A 74 5.55 24.45 -17.67
CA GLY A 74 5.19 23.11 -18.11
C GLY A 74 3.67 22.94 -18.23
N VAL A 75 3.23 22.10 -19.17
CA VAL A 75 1.80 21.76 -19.36
C VAL A 75 1.25 21.14 -18.08
N MET A 76 0.28 21.78 -17.44
CA MET A 76 -0.26 21.32 -16.16
C MET A 76 -1.32 20.24 -16.30
N HIS A 77 -2.16 20.32 -17.33
CA HIS A 77 -3.26 19.40 -17.54
C HIS A 77 -3.45 19.09 -19.03
N ALA A 78 -3.48 17.83 -19.40
CA ALA A 78 -3.52 17.43 -20.82
C ALA A 78 -4.46 16.25 -21.09
N LEU A 79 -5.28 15.81 -20.14
CA LEU A 79 -6.07 14.59 -20.31
C LEU A 79 -5.16 13.41 -20.73
N ASP A 80 -5.42 12.81 -21.89
CA ASP A 80 -4.60 11.74 -22.47
C ASP A 80 -3.79 12.18 -23.69
N MET A 81 -3.71 13.51 -23.94
CA MET A 81 -2.88 14.06 -25.03
C MET A 81 -1.39 13.70 -24.84
N TYR A 82 -0.65 13.78 -25.93
CA TYR A 82 0.78 13.54 -25.93
C TYR A 82 1.50 14.75 -25.35
N THR A 83 2.26 14.51 -24.27
CA THR A 83 3.10 15.53 -23.62
C THR A 83 4.51 15.01 -23.41
N LYS A 84 5.45 15.93 -23.27
CA LYS A 84 6.86 15.59 -23.01
C LYS A 84 7.00 14.81 -21.68
N PRO A 85 6.44 15.24 -20.53
CA PRO A 85 6.56 14.51 -19.27
C PRO A 85 5.99 13.08 -19.34
N LYS A 86 4.86 12.93 -20.05
CA LYS A 86 4.23 11.61 -20.20
C LYS A 86 5.11 10.66 -21.01
N ARG A 87 5.68 11.14 -22.12
CA ARG A 87 6.62 10.35 -22.92
C ARG A 87 7.85 9.96 -22.10
N GLU A 88 8.48 10.93 -21.42
CA GLU A 88 9.69 10.69 -20.63
C GLU A 88 9.44 9.71 -19.48
N PHE A 89 8.29 9.78 -18.82
CA PHE A 89 7.92 8.82 -17.79
C PHE A 89 7.73 7.42 -18.38
N ILE A 90 6.98 7.29 -19.49
CA ILE A 90 6.74 5.99 -20.13
C ILE A 90 8.05 5.35 -20.57
N GLU A 91 8.90 6.10 -21.29
CA GLU A 91 10.19 5.61 -21.78
C GLU A 91 11.11 5.21 -20.62
N TYR A 92 11.18 6.00 -19.57
CA TYR A 92 12.01 5.70 -18.40
C TYR A 92 11.49 4.47 -17.64
N PHE A 93 10.20 4.42 -17.35
CA PHE A 93 9.61 3.31 -16.61
C PHE A 93 9.74 1.99 -17.37
N GLU A 94 9.52 2.01 -18.69
CA GLU A 94 9.68 0.85 -19.55
C GLU A 94 11.14 0.38 -19.61
N ASN A 95 12.08 1.29 -19.90
CA ASN A 95 13.47 0.91 -20.19
C ASN A 95 14.27 0.60 -18.91
N GLU A 96 13.99 1.29 -17.80
CA GLU A 96 14.80 1.19 -16.58
C GLU A 96 14.15 0.32 -15.50
N VAL A 97 12.82 0.10 -15.56
CA VAL A 97 12.13 -0.66 -14.52
C VAL A 97 11.49 -1.94 -15.05
N ILE A 98 10.65 -1.87 -16.09
CA ILE A 98 9.87 -3.02 -16.56
C ILE A 98 10.77 -4.02 -17.31
N ARG A 99 11.43 -3.59 -18.39
CA ARG A 99 12.27 -4.47 -19.23
C ARG A 99 13.45 -5.13 -18.52
N PRO A 100 14.22 -4.40 -17.67
CA PRO A 100 15.33 -5.03 -16.97
C PRO A 100 14.91 -6.17 -16.04
N ARG A 101 13.62 -6.17 -15.61
CA ARG A 101 13.02 -7.24 -14.80
C ARG A 101 12.39 -8.36 -15.62
N GLY A 102 12.50 -8.29 -16.96
CA GLY A 102 11.95 -9.30 -17.87
C GLY A 102 10.44 -9.28 -18.02
N PHE A 103 9.78 -8.16 -17.66
CA PHE A 103 8.34 -8.01 -17.82
C PHE A 103 7.99 -7.31 -19.14
N ASP A 104 6.77 -7.58 -19.63
CA ASP A 104 6.16 -6.94 -20.79
C ASP A 104 4.75 -6.48 -20.40
N TYR A 105 4.60 -5.18 -20.14
CA TYR A 105 3.35 -4.58 -19.74
C TYR A 105 3.03 -3.33 -20.54
N LYS A 106 1.75 -3.13 -20.85
CA LYS A 106 1.23 -1.82 -21.23
C LYS A 106 0.83 -1.02 -20.00
N ILE A 107 1.05 0.28 -20.05
CA ILE A 107 0.75 1.21 -18.96
C ILE A 107 -0.60 1.87 -19.23
N GLN A 108 -1.59 1.63 -18.37
CA GLN A 108 -2.83 2.37 -18.34
C GLN A 108 -2.76 3.44 -17.25
N PHE A 109 -2.82 4.71 -17.65
CA PHE A 109 -3.04 5.81 -16.71
C PHE A 109 -4.50 5.84 -16.28
N VAL A 110 -4.75 5.90 -14.99
CA VAL A 110 -6.09 5.90 -14.39
C VAL A 110 -6.29 7.15 -13.53
N GLY A 111 -7.48 7.34 -12.94
CA GLY A 111 -7.66 8.36 -11.91
C GLY A 111 -6.62 8.21 -10.80
N PRO A 112 -6.25 9.29 -10.09
CA PRO A 112 -4.99 9.40 -9.34
C PRO A 112 -4.97 8.69 -7.98
N THR A 113 -5.74 7.63 -7.78
CA THR A 113 -5.81 6.87 -6.52
C THR A 113 -5.73 5.36 -6.75
N GLY A 114 -5.30 4.61 -5.73
CA GLY A 114 -5.21 3.15 -5.79
C GLY A 114 -6.54 2.49 -6.12
N THR A 115 -7.65 3.00 -5.57
CA THR A 115 -8.98 2.49 -5.88
C THR A 115 -9.32 2.63 -7.38
N ASN A 116 -8.87 3.71 -8.05
CA ASN A 116 -9.07 3.86 -9.50
C ASN A 116 -8.29 2.82 -10.31
N ALA A 117 -7.08 2.46 -9.87
CA ALA A 117 -6.31 1.39 -10.51
C ALA A 117 -7.00 0.03 -10.36
N VAL A 118 -7.50 -0.26 -9.17
CA VAL A 118 -8.26 -1.49 -8.89
C VAL A 118 -9.56 -1.55 -9.69
N GLU A 119 -10.33 -0.46 -9.75
CA GLU A 119 -11.57 -0.39 -10.57
C GLU A 119 -11.29 -0.63 -12.06
N ALA A 120 -10.19 -0.09 -12.59
CA ALA A 120 -9.76 -0.33 -13.97
C ALA A 120 -9.39 -1.80 -14.20
N ALA A 121 -8.62 -2.40 -13.27
CA ALA A 121 -8.24 -3.81 -13.32
C ALA A 121 -9.46 -4.74 -13.30
N LEU A 122 -10.42 -4.49 -12.40
CA LEU A 122 -11.67 -5.26 -12.32
C LEU A 122 -12.49 -5.17 -13.60
N LYS A 123 -12.68 -3.94 -14.10
CA LYS A 123 -13.46 -3.72 -15.33
C LYS A 123 -12.80 -4.40 -16.52
N LEU A 124 -11.47 -4.33 -16.63
CA LEU A 124 -10.73 -5.00 -17.71
C LEU A 124 -10.84 -6.52 -17.59
N ALA A 125 -10.60 -7.09 -16.42
CA ALA A 125 -10.66 -8.52 -16.19
C ALA A 125 -12.04 -9.10 -16.57
N ARG A 126 -13.11 -8.46 -16.11
CA ARG A 126 -14.48 -8.84 -16.42
C ARG A 126 -14.79 -8.75 -17.92
N LYS A 127 -14.32 -7.67 -18.57
CA LYS A 127 -14.46 -7.48 -20.03
C LYS A 127 -13.75 -8.56 -20.83
N VAL A 128 -12.48 -8.83 -20.53
CA VAL A 128 -11.66 -9.80 -21.28
C VAL A 128 -12.17 -11.22 -21.07
N LYS A 129 -12.48 -11.59 -19.83
CA LYS A 129 -12.93 -12.95 -19.50
C LYS A 129 -14.43 -13.18 -19.67
N LYS A 130 -15.22 -12.12 -19.87
CA LYS A 130 -16.70 -12.18 -19.96
C LYS A 130 -17.33 -12.91 -18.76
N ARG A 131 -16.77 -12.72 -17.60
CA ARG A 131 -17.17 -13.27 -16.31
C ARG A 131 -17.27 -12.15 -15.28
N ASN A 132 -18.22 -12.24 -14.34
CA ASN A 132 -18.48 -11.16 -13.40
C ASN A 132 -17.78 -11.37 -12.05
N ASN A 133 -17.70 -12.62 -11.59
CA ASN A 133 -17.13 -12.94 -10.29
C ASN A 133 -15.61 -12.71 -10.24
N VAL A 134 -15.13 -12.31 -9.07
CA VAL A 134 -13.69 -12.16 -8.77
C VAL A 134 -13.44 -12.78 -7.41
N PHE A 135 -12.34 -13.52 -7.26
CA PHE A 135 -11.92 -14.00 -5.96
C PHE A 135 -11.00 -12.96 -5.31
N ALA A 136 -11.29 -12.63 -4.05
CA ALA A 136 -10.47 -11.77 -3.20
C ALA A 136 -10.18 -12.47 -1.87
N LEU A 137 -9.07 -12.16 -1.21
CA LEU A 137 -8.73 -12.78 0.05
C LEU A 137 -9.45 -12.10 1.22
N MET A 138 -9.85 -12.87 2.21
CA MET A 138 -10.26 -12.32 3.51
C MET A 138 -9.07 -11.58 4.14
N GLY A 139 -9.33 -10.41 4.74
CA GLY A 139 -8.30 -9.53 5.27
C GLY A 139 -7.76 -8.50 4.25
N ALA A 140 -8.21 -8.53 3.00
CA ALA A 140 -7.75 -7.61 1.96
C ALA A 140 -8.32 -6.20 2.10
N PHE A 141 -7.52 -5.23 1.64
CA PHE A 141 -7.94 -3.84 1.42
C PHE A 141 -7.54 -3.39 0.01
N HIS A 142 -8.53 -3.13 -0.83
CA HIS A 142 -8.33 -2.75 -2.24
C HIS A 142 -8.94 -1.39 -2.60
N GLY A 143 -9.43 -0.65 -1.63
CA GLY A 143 -10.02 0.68 -1.81
C GLY A 143 -11.45 0.82 -1.30
N MET A 144 -12.02 2.01 -1.47
CA MET A 144 -13.27 2.44 -0.85
C MET A 144 -14.38 2.81 -1.85
N THR A 145 -14.13 2.84 -3.15
CA THR A 145 -15.18 2.95 -4.18
C THR A 145 -15.87 1.59 -4.34
N LEU A 146 -17.11 1.57 -4.81
CA LEU A 146 -17.99 0.39 -4.68
C LEU A 146 -17.41 -0.92 -5.23
N GLY A 147 -16.75 -0.91 -6.40
CA GLY A 147 -16.12 -2.11 -6.95
C GLY A 147 -14.92 -2.57 -6.11
N SER A 148 -14.05 -1.65 -5.72
CA SER A 148 -12.93 -1.93 -4.81
C SER A 148 -13.42 -2.30 -3.41
N LEU A 149 -14.49 -1.66 -2.91
CA LEU A 149 -15.08 -1.94 -1.62
C LEU A 149 -15.71 -3.35 -1.57
N ALA A 150 -16.19 -3.85 -2.71
CA ALA A 150 -16.65 -5.23 -2.80
C ALA A 150 -15.53 -6.25 -2.51
N LEU A 151 -14.28 -5.92 -2.84
CA LEU A 151 -13.08 -6.72 -2.58
C LEU A 151 -12.53 -6.52 -1.16
N THR A 152 -12.67 -5.28 -0.63
CA THR A 152 -12.22 -4.90 0.72
C THR A 152 -13.09 -5.60 1.77
N THR A 153 -12.47 -6.13 2.82
CA THR A 153 -13.16 -7.00 3.78
C THR A 153 -13.43 -6.38 5.14
N ASN A 154 -12.88 -5.20 5.43
CA ASN A 154 -13.15 -4.50 6.69
C ASN A 154 -14.65 -4.19 6.84
N ALA A 155 -15.27 -4.68 7.91
CA ALA A 155 -16.71 -4.59 8.11
C ALA A 155 -17.21 -3.15 8.24
N ASP A 156 -16.46 -2.28 8.91
CA ASP A 156 -16.85 -0.89 9.10
C ASP A 156 -16.77 -0.09 7.80
N SER A 157 -15.75 -0.35 6.98
CA SER A 157 -15.64 0.22 5.64
C SER A 157 -16.81 -0.18 4.74
N ARG A 158 -17.27 -1.44 4.83
CA ARG A 158 -18.35 -2.01 4.00
C ARG A 158 -19.74 -1.57 4.45
N LYS A 159 -19.93 -1.33 5.75
CA LYS A 159 -21.22 -1.04 6.38
C LYS A 159 -21.94 0.17 5.77
N GLY A 160 -21.20 1.19 5.34
CA GLY A 160 -21.72 2.41 4.74
C GLY A 160 -21.93 2.36 3.22
N ALA A 161 -21.78 1.20 2.56
CA ALA A 161 -21.88 1.09 1.09
C ALA A 161 -23.24 1.56 0.51
N GLY A 162 -24.33 1.36 1.27
CA GLY A 162 -25.69 1.76 0.87
C GLY A 162 -26.29 0.95 -0.30
N VAL A 163 -25.49 0.07 -0.89
CA VAL A 163 -25.86 -0.83 -1.99
C VAL A 163 -25.24 -2.20 -1.79
N PRO A 164 -25.77 -3.26 -2.41
CA PRO A 164 -25.17 -4.58 -2.35
C PRO A 164 -23.78 -4.60 -3.02
N LEU A 165 -22.82 -5.29 -2.38
CA LEU A 165 -21.47 -5.49 -2.88
C LEU A 165 -21.34 -6.89 -3.50
N TYR A 166 -21.73 -7.00 -4.78
CA TYR A 166 -21.85 -8.27 -5.52
C TYR A 166 -20.59 -8.61 -6.33
N ASN A 167 -20.64 -9.81 -6.93
CA ASN A 167 -19.65 -10.33 -7.87
C ASN A 167 -18.24 -10.47 -7.28
N VAL A 168 -18.17 -10.81 -6.00
CA VAL A 168 -16.93 -11.16 -5.29
C VAL A 168 -17.16 -12.36 -4.39
N THR A 169 -16.27 -13.34 -4.49
CA THR A 169 -16.17 -14.45 -3.54
C THR A 169 -14.93 -14.27 -2.68
N HIS A 170 -15.11 -14.14 -1.37
CA HIS A 170 -14.01 -14.00 -0.44
C HIS A 170 -13.46 -15.38 -0.04
N ILE A 171 -12.16 -15.55 -0.26
CA ILE A 171 -11.41 -16.78 0.01
C ILE A 171 -10.61 -16.58 1.30
N PRO A 172 -10.56 -17.58 2.20
CA PRO A 172 -9.67 -17.53 3.35
C PRO A 172 -8.22 -17.31 2.92
N ALA A 173 -7.52 -16.36 3.56
CA ALA A 173 -6.09 -16.20 3.36
C ALA A 173 -5.33 -17.39 4.02
N PRO A 174 -4.17 -17.81 3.49
CA PRO A 174 -3.48 -19.03 3.91
C PRO A 174 -3.07 -19.05 5.40
N TYR A 175 -2.95 -17.88 6.02
CA TYR A 175 -2.60 -17.77 7.44
C TYR A 175 -3.80 -17.93 8.40
N MET A 176 -5.03 -17.90 7.88
CA MET A 176 -6.24 -17.91 8.74
C MET A 176 -6.60 -19.29 9.25
N PHE A 177 -6.37 -20.30 8.44
CA PHE A 177 -6.67 -21.71 8.74
C PHE A 177 -5.47 -22.54 8.28
N PRO A 178 -4.48 -22.77 9.18
CA PRO A 178 -3.22 -23.44 8.80
C PRO A 178 -3.40 -24.84 8.21
N GLU A 179 -4.48 -25.53 8.58
CA GLU A 179 -4.83 -26.86 8.09
C GLU A 179 -5.55 -26.85 6.74
N LEU A 180 -6.01 -25.70 6.28
CA LEU A 180 -6.73 -25.57 5.00
C LEU A 180 -5.76 -25.25 3.86
N ASP A 181 -5.65 -26.13 2.87
CA ASP A 181 -5.04 -25.79 1.59
C ASP A 181 -5.97 -24.87 0.80
N THR A 182 -5.76 -23.58 0.94
CA THR A 182 -6.63 -22.56 0.33
C THR A 182 -6.54 -22.53 -1.19
N VAL A 183 -5.44 -23.03 -1.81
CA VAL A 183 -5.35 -23.17 -3.27
C VAL A 183 -6.19 -24.33 -3.76
N ALA A 184 -6.11 -25.49 -3.08
CA ALA A 184 -6.98 -26.62 -3.39
C ALA A 184 -8.46 -26.28 -3.13
N TYR A 185 -8.76 -25.46 -2.12
CA TYR A 185 -10.10 -24.97 -1.85
C TYR A 185 -10.61 -24.09 -3.01
N MET A 186 -9.82 -23.14 -3.51
CA MET A 186 -10.17 -22.34 -4.69
C MET A 186 -10.40 -23.23 -5.91
N GLU A 187 -9.53 -24.22 -6.13
CA GLU A 187 -9.67 -25.15 -7.25
C GLU A 187 -10.98 -25.92 -7.16
N ARG A 188 -11.35 -26.37 -5.97
CA ARG A 188 -12.63 -27.06 -5.73
C ARG A 188 -13.82 -26.15 -6.03
N LEU A 189 -13.80 -24.89 -5.61
CA LEU A 189 -14.87 -23.92 -5.95
C LEU A 189 -15.02 -23.70 -7.46
N ILE A 190 -13.92 -23.76 -8.22
CA ILE A 190 -13.90 -23.54 -9.66
C ILE A 190 -14.41 -24.78 -10.44
N THR A 191 -14.11 -25.98 -9.93
CA THR A 191 -14.31 -27.24 -10.69
C THR A 191 -15.54 -28.04 -10.27
N ASP A 192 -16.07 -27.80 -9.09
CA ASP A 192 -17.25 -28.47 -8.59
C ASP A 192 -18.52 -27.81 -9.15
N ASP A 193 -19.27 -28.55 -9.96
CA ASP A 193 -20.53 -28.09 -10.57
C ASP A 193 -21.67 -27.85 -9.56
N HIS A 194 -21.45 -28.25 -8.29
CA HIS A 194 -22.34 -28.02 -7.15
C HIS A 194 -21.76 -27.03 -6.14
N SER A 195 -20.67 -26.32 -6.45
CA SER A 195 -20.08 -25.34 -5.54
C SER A 195 -20.98 -24.10 -5.31
N GLY A 196 -21.88 -23.82 -6.23
CA GLY A 196 -22.69 -22.58 -6.21
C GLY A 196 -21.90 -21.32 -6.47
N VAL A 197 -20.63 -21.42 -6.88
CA VAL A 197 -19.71 -20.30 -7.12
C VAL A 197 -19.39 -20.18 -8.60
N GLU A 198 -19.70 -19.04 -9.18
CA GLU A 198 -19.34 -18.77 -10.59
C GLU A 198 -17.82 -18.68 -10.74
N LYS A 199 -17.30 -19.32 -11.81
CA LYS A 199 -15.88 -19.25 -12.18
C LYS A 199 -15.44 -17.79 -12.28
N PRO A 200 -14.38 -17.37 -11.57
CA PRO A 200 -14.00 -15.96 -11.54
C PRO A 200 -13.35 -15.48 -12.84
N ALA A 201 -13.45 -14.19 -13.11
CA ALA A 201 -12.66 -13.50 -14.14
C ALA A 201 -11.22 -13.34 -13.70
N ALA A 202 -11.02 -13.10 -12.40
CA ALA A 202 -9.70 -12.87 -11.81
C ALA A 202 -9.64 -13.32 -10.35
N ILE A 203 -8.43 -13.56 -9.88
CA ILE A 203 -8.07 -13.61 -8.46
C ILE A 203 -7.24 -12.35 -8.19
N ILE A 204 -7.68 -11.50 -7.26
CA ILE A 204 -6.95 -10.33 -6.82
C ILE A 204 -6.36 -10.56 -5.42
N LEU A 205 -5.12 -10.13 -5.23
CA LEU A 205 -4.43 -10.25 -3.94
C LEU A 205 -3.35 -9.18 -3.76
N GLU A 206 -3.05 -8.88 -2.49
CA GLU A 206 -1.82 -8.24 -2.04
C GLU A 206 -0.82 -9.36 -1.71
N THR A 207 0.45 -9.27 -2.12
CA THR A 207 1.46 -10.28 -1.74
C THR A 207 1.79 -10.23 -0.24
N THR A 208 1.52 -9.08 0.37
CA THR A 208 1.52 -8.86 1.81
C THR A 208 0.29 -8.03 2.14
N GLN A 209 -0.65 -8.58 2.90
CA GLN A 209 -1.86 -7.86 3.31
C GLN A 209 -1.48 -6.81 4.35
N ALA A 210 -1.21 -5.57 3.90
CA ALA A 210 -0.69 -4.52 4.75
C ALA A 210 -1.75 -4.02 5.75
N ASP A 211 -2.88 -3.54 5.27
CA ASP A 211 -3.97 -3.08 6.15
C ASP A 211 -4.68 -4.25 6.84
N GLY A 212 -4.58 -5.47 6.30
CA GLY A 212 -5.07 -6.70 6.93
C GLY A 212 -4.31 -7.12 8.19
N GLY A 213 -3.15 -6.48 8.49
CA GLY A 213 -2.33 -6.75 9.68
C GLY A 213 -0.92 -7.27 9.38
N ILE A 214 -0.35 -6.87 8.25
CA ILE A 214 1.02 -7.20 7.80
C ILE A 214 1.24 -8.72 7.65
N TYR A 215 0.34 -9.39 6.98
CA TYR A 215 0.50 -10.81 6.69
C TYR A 215 1.19 -11.04 5.36
N VAL A 216 2.43 -11.53 5.42
CA VAL A 216 3.24 -11.89 4.24
C VAL A 216 2.76 -13.23 3.72
N LEU A 217 2.28 -13.27 2.48
CA LEU A 217 1.84 -14.53 1.85
C LEU A 217 3.07 -15.36 1.42
N PRO A 218 3.07 -16.69 1.63
CA PRO A 218 4.20 -17.54 1.25
C PRO A 218 4.47 -17.54 -0.26
N ASP A 219 5.74 -17.50 -0.66
CA ASP A 219 6.13 -17.52 -2.08
C ASP A 219 5.61 -18.75 -2.83
N GLU A 220 5.65 -19.91 -2.20
CA GLU A 220 5.11 -21.13 -2.79
C GLU A 220 3.60 -21.06 -3.00
N TRP A 221 2.88 -20.45 -2.07
CA TRP A 221 1.44 -20.23 -2.21
C TRP A 221 1.14 -19.29 -3.40
N LEU A 222 1.92 -18.20 -3.56
CA LEU A 222 1.79 -17.28 -4.70
C LEU A 222 2.05 -18.00 -6.03
N ARG A 223 3.08 -18.84 -6.12
CA ARG A 223 3.36 -19.69 -7.31
C ARG A 223 2.22 -20.63 -7.63
N ARG A 224 1.64 -21.27 -6.63
CA ARG A 224 0.49 -22.17 -6.80
C ARG A 224 -0.77 -21.43 -7.25
N VAL A 225 -1.02 -20.20 -6.75
CA VAL A 225 -2.12 -19.36 -7.25
C VAL A 225 -1.89 -18.96 -8.70
N ARG A 226 -0.64 -18.61 -9.10
CA ARG A 226 -0.33 -18.33 -10.50
C ARG A 226 -0.63 -19.55 -11.38
N ALA A 227 -0.16 -20.72 -11.00
CA ALA A 227 -0.42 -21.98 -11.71
C ALA A 227 -1.94 -22.31 -11.79
N LEU A 228 -2.69 -22.04 -10.74
CA LEU A 228 -4.15 -22.19 -10.74
C LEU A 228 -4.82 -21.27 -11.76
N CYS A 229 -4.39 -20.00 -11.79
CA CYS A 229 -4.89 -19.03 -12.75
C CYS A 229 -4.62 -19.45 -14.19
N ASP A 230 -3.40 -19.92 -14.47
CA ASP A 230 -3.00 -20.41 -15.81
C ASP A 230 -3.84 -21.62 -16.22
N LYS A 231 -3.99 -22.61 -15.32
CA LYS A 231 -4.74 -23.84 -15.57
C LYS A 231 -6.21 -23.60 -15.92
N TYR A 232 -6.82 -22.60 -15.31
CA TYR A 232 -8.25 -22.37 -15.41
C TYR A 232 -8.62 -21.10 -16.20
N ASP A 233 -7.68 -20.51 -16.92
CA ASP A 233 -7.92 -19.28 -17.70
C ASP A 233 -8.54 -18.16 -16.84
N ILE A 234 -7.93 -17.89 -15.68
CA ILE A 234 -8.31 -16.84 -14.74
C ILE A 234 -7.18 -15.82 -14.69
N LEU A 235 -7.47 -14.52 -14.64
CA LEU A 235 -6.44 -13.51 -14.54
C LEU A 235 -5.94 -13.38 -13.08
N MET A 236 -4.63 -13.23 -12.92
CA MET A 236 -4.04 -12.87 -11.64
C MET A 236 -3.82 -11.36 -11.58
N ILE A 237 -4.45 -10.70 -10.61
CA ILE A 237 -4.26 -9.28 -10.33
C ILE A 237 -3.46 -9.17 -9.03
N VAL A 238 -2.31 -8.51 -9.08
CA VAL A 238 -1.55 -8.17 -7.87
C VAL A 238 -1.75 -6.68 -7.56
N ASP A 239 -2.25 -6.43 -6.36
CA ASP A 239 -2.38 -5.08 -5.81
C ASP A 239 -1.08 -4.69 -5.11
N ASP A 240 -0.26 -3.92 -5.81
CA ASP A 240 1.04 -3.44 -5.35
C ASP A 240 0.99 -1.96 -4.90
N VAL A 241 -0.21 -1.45 -4.60
CA VAL A 241 -0.43 -0.05 -4.23
C VAL A 241 0.34 0.34 -2.96
N GLN A 242 0.40 -0.51 -1.95
CA GLN A 242 1.10 -0.19 -0.70
C GLN A 242 2.43 -0.93 -0.55
N VAL A 243 2.54 -2.12 -1.10
CA VAL A 243 3.67 -3.03 -0.88
C VAL A 243 4.69 -3.03 -2.02
N GLY A 244 4.35 -2.43 -3.15
CA GLY A 244 5.27 -2.18 -4.26
C GLY A 244 6.19 -0.97 -4.06
N ALA A 245 6.78 -0.50 -5.14
CA ALA A 245 7.74 0.60 -5.16
C ALA A 245 8.86 0.43 -4.13
N SER A 246 9.48 -0.76 -4.13
CA SER A 246 10.64 -1.16 -3.31
C SER A 246 10.36 -1.36 -1.80
N ARG A 247 9.13 -1.21 -1.31
CA ARG A 247 8.78 -1.35 0.13
C ARG A 247 9.20 -2.68 0.73
N THR A 248 9.06 -3.77 -0.04
CA THR A 248 9.40 -5.14 0.39
C THR A 248 10.84 -5.54 0.10
N GLY A 249 11.65 -4.65 -0.51
CA GLY A 249 13.01 -4.94 -0.98
C GLY A 249 13.09 -5.31 -2.47
N TRP A 250 11.95 -5.35 -3.16
CA TRP A 250 11.80 -5.49 -4.61
C TRP A 250 10.89 -4.39 -5.13
N PHE A 251 11.11 -3.92 -6.36
CA PHE A 251 10.24 -2.89 -6.94
C PHE A 251 8.79 -3.38 -7.01
N PHE A 252 8.59 -4.55 -7.61
CA PHE A 252 7.29 -5.24 -7.53
C PHE A 252 7.34 -6.30 -6.42
N SER A 253 6.40 -6.27 -5.52
CA SER A 253 6.40 -7.17 -4.36
C SER A 253 6.34 -8.65 -4.72
N PHE A 254 5.85 -8.99 -5.91
CA PHE A 254 5.73 -10.36 -6.42
C PHE A 254 7.01 -10.92 -7.03
N GLU A 255 8.05 -10.09 -7.28
CA GLU A 255 9.33 -10.56 -7.83
C GLU A 255 9.98 -11.63 -6.96
N ARG A 256 9.84 -11.51 -5.62
CA ARG A 256 10.36 -12.50 -4.67
C ARG A 256 9.83 -13.92 -4.90
N ALA A 257 8.61 -14.05 -5.39
CA ALA A 257 7.99 -15.34 -5.69
C ALA A 257 8.31 -15.86 -7.10
N GLY A 258 8.96 -15.06 -7.96
CA GLY A 258 9.29 -15.40 -9.34
C GLY A 258 8.06 -15.59 -10.23
N ILE A 259 6.98 -14.87 -9.96
CA ILE A 259 5.74 -14.93 -10.74
C ILE A 259 5.55 -13.67 -11.61
N THR A 260 4.73 -13.79 -12.66
CA THR A 260 4.33 -12.67 -13.51
C THR A 260 2.80 -12.56 -13.49
N PRO A 261 2.23 -11.57 -12.77
CA PRO A 261 0.79 -11.31 -12.80
C PRO A 261 0.31 -10.87 -14.18
N ASP A 262 -0.98 -11.04 -14.44
CA ASP A 262 -1.60 -10.55 -15.68
C ASP A 262 -1.87 -9.05 -15.62
N ILE A 263 -2.21 -8.55 -14.43
CA ILE A 263 -2.48 -7.13 -14.16
C ILE A 263 -1.82 -6.76 -12.82
N VAL A 264 -1.23 -5.56 -12.75
CA VAL A 264 -0.65 -5.01 -11.53
C VAL A 264 -1.22 -3.61 -11.28
N THR A 265 -1.66 -3.32 -10.08
CA THR A 265 -2.12 -1.98 -9.69
C THR A 265 -1.05 -1.27 -8.87
N LEU A 266 -0.74 -0.02 -9.23
CA LEU A 266 0.24 0.84 -8.57
C LEU A 266 -0.39 2.19 -8.23
N SER A 267 -0.04 2.74 -7.07
CA SER A 267 -0.38 4.08 -6.63
C SER A 267 0.59 4.52 -5.52
N LYS A 268 0.19 5.49 -4.70
CA LYS A 268 1.01 5.95 -3.56
C LYS A 268 2.42 6.34 -4.02
N SER A 269 3.45 5.61 -3.62
CA SER A 269 4.85 5.97 -3.88
C SER A 269 5.27 5.99 -5.34
N ILE A 270 4.51 5.37 -6.27
CA ILE A 270 4.76 5.56 -7.71
C ILE A 270 4.64 7.03 -8.14
N GLY A 271 3.90 7.85 -7.37
CA GLY A 271 3.83 9.30 -7.56
C GLY A 271 5.08 10.09 -7.15
N GLY A 272 6.10 9.42 -6.64
CA GLY A 272 7.42 9.99 -6.32
C GLY A 272 7.43 10.90 -5.10
N TYR A 273 6.88 12.10 -5.22
CA TYR A 273 6.89 13.16 -4.21
C TYR A 273 5.70 13.13 -3.23
N GLY A 274 4.90 12.07 -3.27
CA GLY A 274 3.59 12.04 -2.62
C GLY A 274 2.50 12.68 -3.48
N MET A 275 2.75 12.86 -4.79
CA MET A 275 1.75 13.34 -5.73
C MET A 275 0.67 12.29 -5.98
N PRO A 276 -0.60 12.71 -6.13
CA PRO A 276 -1.68 11.81 -6.53
C PRO A 276 -1.40 11.18 -7.90
N PHE A 277 -1.16 9.87 -7.93
CA PHE A 277 -0.83 9.15 -9.15
C PHE A 277 -1.19 7.67 -9.03
N ALA A 278 -1.68 7.07 -10.10
CA ALA A 278 -1.95 5.65 -10.15
C ALA A 278 -1.84 5.09 -11.57
N LEU A 279 -1.46 3.83 -11.64
CA LEU A 279 -1.27 3.07 -12.86
C LEU A 279 -1.92 1.70 -12.73
N THR A 280 -2.42 1.17 -13.84
CA THR A 280 -2.71 -0.25 -14.02
C THR A 280 -1.79 -0.76 -15.12
N LEU A 281 -0.91 -1.70 -14.77
CA LEU A 281 -0.08 -2.41 -15.73
C LEU A 281 -0.85 -3.65 -16.20
N LEU A 282 -0.83 -3.94 -17.47
CA LEU A 282 -1.54 -5.07 -18.05
C LEU A 282 -0.71 -5.75 -19.14
N ARG A 283 -0.79 -7.07 -19.25
CA ARG A 283 -0.17 -7.78 -20.36
C ARG A 283 -0.72 -7.27 -21.70
N PRO A 284 0.08 -7.12 -22.74
CA PRO A 284 -0.32 -6.51 -24.02
C PRO A 284 -1.58 -7.11 -24.64
N GLU A 285 -1.76 -8.41 -24.56
CA GLU A 285 -2.92 -9.14 -25.10
C GLU A 285 -4.25 -8.83 -24.39
N LEU A 286 -4.16 -8.29 -23.17
CA LEU A 286 -5.34 -7.89 -22.39
C LEU A 286 -5.85 -6.50 -22.75
N ASP A 287 -5.09 -5.71 -23.51
CA ASP A 287 -5.46 -4.36 -23.91
C ASP A 287 -6.57 -4.36 -24.97
N GLN A 288 -7.76 -4.72 -24.55
CA GLN A 288 -8.96 -4.79 -25.38
C GLN A 288 -9.90 -3.59 -25.18
N TRP A 289 -9.36 -2.49 -24.63
CA TRP A 289 -10.11 -1.25 -24.46
C TRP A 289 -10.44 -0.60 -25.80
N LYS A 290 -11.64 -0.03 -25.89
CA LYS A 290 -11.98 0.92 -26.95
C LYS A 290 -11.58 2.34 -26.48
N PRO A 291 -11.25 3.26 -27.39
CA PRO A 291 -10.98 4.65 -27.03
C PRO A 291 -12.10 5.25 -26.16
N GLY A 292 -11.69 5.83 -25.01
CA GLY A 292 -12.61 6.46 -24.05
C GLY A 292 -13.40 5.50 -23.15
N GLU A 293 -13.28 4.19 -23.30
CA GLU A 293 -14.09 3.22 -22.55
C GLU A 293 -13.82 3.19 -21.05
N HIS A 294 -12.62 3.60 -20.62
CA HIS A 294 -12.28 3.86 -19.21
C HIS A 294 -11.51 5.16 -19.11
N ASN A 295 -12.21 6.25 -18.82
CA ASN A 295 -11.70 7.61 -18.85
C ASN A 295 -11.70 8.26 -17.46
N GLY A 296 -10.91 9.31 -17.30
CA GLY A 296 -10.84 10.14 -16.08
C GLY A 296 -10.04 11.41 -16.34
N THR A 297 -10.57 12.55 -15.92
CA THR A 297 -10.00 13.89 -16.19
C THR A 297 -8.56 14.04 -15.67
N PHE A 298 -8.25 13.47 -14.51
CA PHE A 298 -6.93 13.62 -13.86
C PHE A 298 -6.00 12.40 -14.08
N ARG A 299 -6.30 11.53 -15.02
CA ARG A 299 -5.41 10.43 -15.37
C ARG A 299 -4.10 10.96 -15.97
N GLY A 300 -2.96 10.48 -15.47
CA GLY A 300 -1.66 10.95 -15.95
C GLY A 300 -1.46 12.45 -15.78
N TYR A 301 -1.79 12.98 -14.59
CA TYR A 301 -1.58 14.38 -14.26
C TYR A 301 -0.11 14.77 -14.40
N GLN A 302 0.17 15.87 -15.11
CA GLN A 302 1.51 16.16 -15.64
C GLN A 302 2.55 16.36 -14.55
N LEU A 303 2.23 17.07 -13.49
CA LEU A 303 3.15 17.28 -12.37
C LEU A 303 3.46 15.97 -11.62
N SER A 304 2.46 15.07 -11.54
CA SER A 304 2.68 13.72 -10.99
C SER A 304 3.58 12.87 -11.88
N LEU A 305 3.52 13.01 -13.20
CA LEU A 305 4.43 12.32 -14.13
C LEU A 305 5.88 12.77 -13.94
N VAL A 306 6.11 14.09 -13.78
CA VAL A 306 7.44 14.63 -13.47
C VAL A 306 7.97 14.09 -12.15
N ALA A 307 7.15 14.15 -11.10
CA ALA A 307 7.52 13.65 -9.78
C ALA A 307 7.73 12.13 -9.76
N ALA A 308 6.89 11.37 -10.47
CA ALA A 308 7.01 9.92 -10.59
C ALA A 308 8.31 9.51 -11.28
N LYS A 309 8.64 10.14 -12.43
CA LYS A 309 9.91 9.89 -13.12
C LYS A 309 11.10 10.19 -12.21
N ALA A 310 11.11 11.36 -11.57
CA ALA A 310 12.18 11.74 -10.64
C ALA A 310 12.27 10.77 -9.43
N GLY A 311 11.14 10.25 -8.94
CA GLY A 311 11.11 9.22 -7.91
C GLY A 311 11.75 7.91 -8.35
N LEU A 312 11.51 7.47 -9.60
CA LEU A 312 12.15 6.29 -10.17
C LEU A 312 13.66 6.51 -10.38
N GLU A 313 14.06 7.69 -10.87
CA GLU A 313 15.48 8.07 -10.99
C GLU A 313 16.18 8.04 -9.63
N PHE A 314 15.57 8.63 -8.61
CA PHE A 314 16.08 8.60 -7.24
C PHE A 314 16.19 7.16 -6.72
N MET A 315 15.16 6.34 -6.93
CA MET A 315 15.15 4.94 -6.50
C MET A 315 16.32 4.15 -7.07
N LEU A 316 16.58 4.27 -8.36
CA LEU A 316 17.67 3.54 -9.03
C LEU A 316 19.04 4.10 -8.65
N ASN A 317 19.23 5.42 -8.73
CA ASN A 317 20.51 6.08 -8.47
C ASN A 317 20.95 5.92 -7.00
N GLU A 318 20.00 5.89 -6.08
CA GLU A 318 20.25 5.75 -4.65
C GLU A 318 20.15 4.31 -4.15
N HIS A 319 20.01 3.34 -5.05
CA HIS A 319 19.96 1.91 -4.70
C HIS A 319 18.97 1.59 -3.57
N VAL A 320 17.73 2.11 -3.70
CA VAL A 320 16.73 2.04 -2.63
C VAL A 320 16.36 0.61 -2.25
N GLU A 321 16.29 -0.31 -3.23
CA GLU A 321 16.00 -1.73 -2.96
C GLU A 321 17.08 -2.37 -2.08
N ASP A 322 18.37 -2.07 -2.34
CA ASP A 322 19.49 -2.54 -1.53
C ASP A 322 19.44 -1.94 -0.13
N ALA A 323 19.13 -0.65 -0.02
CA ALA A 323 18.96 0.02 1.24
C ALA A 323 17.86 -0.61 2.11
N VAL A 324 16.76 -1.06 1.50
CA VAL A 324 15.69 -1.79 2.21
C VAL A 324 16.19 -3.16 2.68
N ARG A 325 16.87 -3.91 1.79
CA ARG A 325 17.42 -5.23 2.12
C ARG A 325 18.48 -5.17 3.24
N GLU A 326 19.23 -4.08 3.32
CA GLU A 326 20.19 -3.84 4.38
C GLU A 326 19.53 -3.53 5.73
N ARG A 327 18.46 -2.73 5.74
CA ARG A 327 17.77 -2.28 6.96
C ARG A 327 16.79 -3.30 7.53
N ALA A 328 16.19 -4.13 6.69
CA ALA A 328 15.17 -5.09 7.09
C ALA A 328 15.65 -6.06 8.20
N PRO A 329 16.85 -6.70 8.12
CA PRO A 329 17.33 -7.56 9.17
C PRO A 329 17.58 -6.85 10.51
N PHE A 330 17.97 -5.56 10.47
CA PHE A 330 18.11 -4.76 11.68
C PHE A 330 16.75 -4.56 12.36
N VAL A 331 15.71 -4.20 11.60
CA VAL A 331 14.36 -4.03 12.15
C VAL A 331 13.86 -5.35 12.73
N GLU A 332 13.97 -6.46 12.00
CA GLU A 332 13.55 -7.78 12.46
C GLU A 332 14.22 -8.14 13.78
N LYS A 333 15.55 -8.03 13.85
CA LYS A 333 16.32 -8.32 15.05
C LYS A 333 15.88 -7.43 16.22
N PHE A 334 15.73 -6.13 15.97
CA PHE A 334 15.31 -5.19 17.00
C PHE A 334 13.94 -5.57 17.59
N LEU A 335 12.96 -5.89 16.73
CA LEU A 335 11.62 -6.25 17.14
C LEU A 335 11.62 -7.53 17.98
N LYS A 336 12.37 -8.55 17.58
CA LYS A 336 12.52 -9.80 18.32
C LYS A 336 13.15 -9.61 19.69
N GLU A 337 14.26 -8.86 19.77
CA GLU A 337 15.04 -8.70 20.98
C GLU A 337 14.49 -7.66 21.96
N ASN A 338 13.80 -6.61 21.48
CA ASN A 338 13.42 -5.47 22.30
C ASN A 338 11.92 -5.27 22.45
N ILE A 339 11.07 -5.89 21.61
CA ILE A 339 9.62 -5.73 21.64
C ILE A 339 8.93 -7.02 22.03
N GLU A 340 9.18 -8.15 21.37
CA GLU A 340 8.55 -9.42 21.74
C GLU A 340 8.93 -9.89 23.15
N THR A 341 10.09 -9.47 23.67
CA THR A 341 10.53 -9.78 25.03
C THR A 341 9.82 -8.99 26.12
N ILE A 342 9.06 -7.94 25.78
CA ILE A 342 8.31 -7.13 26.77
C ILE A 342 7.17 -7.94 27.38
N ASP A 343 6.44 -8.70 26.53
CA ASP A 343 5.36 -9.59 26.95
C ASP A 343 5.17 -10.72 25.91
N SER A 344 4.99 -11.95 26.36
CA SER A 344 4.87 -13.13 25.49
C SER A 344 3.65 -13.13 24.57
N ARG A 345 2.69 -12.26 24.82
CA ARG A 345 1.50 -12.06 23.96
C ARG A 345 1.76 -11.17 22.74
N ILE A 346 2.89 -10.45 22.72
CA ILE A 346 3.28 -9.61 21.58
C ILE A 346 3.94 -10.48 20.53
N THR A 347 3.48 -10.37 19.29
CA THR A 347 4.12 -11.02 18.14
C THR A 347 4.45 -9.99 17.07
N THR A 348 5.51 -10.23 16.31
CA THR A 348 5.91 -9.35 15.20
C THR A 348 6.01 -10.11 13.89
N ARG A 349 5.70 -9.44 12.78
CA ARG A 349 5.81 -9.99 11.44
C ARG A 349 6.02 -8.88 10.42
N GLY A 350 6.67 -9.18 9.31
CA GLY A 350 6.90 -8.19 8.27
C GLY A 350 7.82 -8.66 7.16
N ILE A 351 8.12 -7.73 6.26
CA ILE A 351 9.05 -7.91 5.15
C ILE A 351 9.60 -6.55 4.71
N GLY A 352 10.87 -6.49 4.36
CA GLY A 352 11.49 -5.22 3.97
C GLY A 352 11.37 -4.16 5.08
N LEU A 353 10.84 -3.00 4.74
CA LEU A 353 10.54 -1.94 5.71
C LEU A 353 9.03 -1.77 5.94
N LEU A 354 8.33 -2.89 6.07
CA LEU A 354 6.92 -2.99 6.43
C LEU A 354 6.77 -4.04 7.53
N TRP A 355 6.53 -3.60 8.76
CA TRP A 355 6.45 -4.47 9.94
C TRP A 355 5.22 -4.18 10.77
N GLY A 356 4.70 -5.21 11.43
CA GLY A 356 3.58 -5.14 12.35
C GLY A 356 3.97 -5.67 13.73
N VAL A 357 3.53 -4.95 14.77
CA VAL A 357 3.57 -5.41 16.17
C VAL A 357 2.12 -5.70 16.58
N ASP A 358 1.81 -6.95 16.80
CA ASP A 358 0.44 -7.42 17.04
C ASP A 358 0.14 -7.56 18.53
N PHE A 359 -0.92 -6.88 18.96
CA PHE A 359 -1.48 -6.90 20.31
C PHE A 359 -2.83 -7.66 20.37
N GLY A 360 -3.16 -8.44 19.36
CA GLY A 360 -4.45 -9.13 19.26
C GLY A 360 -4.75 -10.13 20.36
N ALA A 361 -3.72 -10.58 21.10
CA ALA A 361 -3.85 -11.46 22.28
C ALA A 361 -4.17 -10.71 23.59
N PHE A 362 -4.17 -9.38 23.58
CA PHE A 362 -4.55 -8.56 24.71
C PHE A 362 -6.05 -8.26 24.70
N GLU A 363 -6.61 -8.07 25.88
CA GLU A 363 -7.95 -7.49 26.03
C GLU A 363 -7.90 -5.95 25.85
N GLY A 364 -8.99 -5.39 25.35
CA GLY A 364 -9.09 -3.95 25.12
C GLY A 364 -8.34 -3.45 23.89
N ASP A 365 -8.15 -2.15 23.76
CA ASP A 365 -7.57 -1.48 22.58
C ASP A 365 -6.13 -1.03 22.87
N VAL A 366 -5.27 -2.01 23.17
CA VAL A 366 -3.85 -1.78 23.55
C VAL A 366 -3.09 -1.07 22.43
N ALA A 367 -3.29 -1.48 21.18
CA ALA A 367 -2.62 -0.86 20.03
C ALA A 367 -2.95 0.65 19.93
N LYS A 368 -4.19 1.05 20.23
CA LYS A 368 -4.58 2.47 20.26
C LYS A 368 -3.82 3.25 21.32
N THR A 369 -3.74 2.69 22.52
CA THR A 369 -3.00 3.32 23.63
C THR A 369 -1.51 3.44 23.28
N VAL A 370 -0.92 2.41 22.64
CA VAL A 370 0.47 2.43 22.19
C VAL A 370 0.73 3.53 21.17
N ILE A 371 -0.13 3.69 20.13
CA ILE A 371 0.11 4.74 19.12
C ILE A 371 -0.04 6.15 19.71
N HIS A 372 -0.96 6.36 20.64
CA HIS A 372 -1.08 7.65 21.33
C HIS A 372 0.16 7.93 22.19
N LYS A 373 0.64 6.93 22.93
CA LYS A 373 1.87 7.08 23.73
C LYS A 373 3.11 7.30 22.86
N ALA A 374 3.20 6.61 21.71
CA ALA A 374 4.25 6.83 20.74
C ALA A 374 4.22 8.27 20.19
N PHE A 375 3.03 8.79 19.88
CA PHE A 375 2.87 10.18 19.46
C PHE A 375 3.28 11.20 20.55
N GLU A 376 2.89 10.96 21.81
CA GLU A 376 3.38 11.77 22.92
C GLU A 376 4.91 11.76 23.02
N ASN A 377 5.55 10.62 22.78
CA ASN A 377 6.99 10.43 22.79
C ASN A 377 7.69 10.88 21.47
N GLY A 378 6.97 11.43 20.48
CA GLY A 378 7.53 11.99 19.25
C GLY A 378 7.68 10.99 18.08
N LEU A 379 6.83 9.95 18.02
CA LEU A 379 6.80 8.98 16.93
C LEU A 379 5.38 8.88 16.35
N ILE A 380 5.27 8.95 15.03
CA ILE A 380 4.03 8.74 14.28
C ILE A 380 4.02 7.33 13.74
N VAL A 381 3.08 6.51 14.20
CA VAL A 381 2.78 5.15 13.74
C VAL A 381 1.27 4.94 13.67
N GLU A 382 0.80 4.11 12.77
CA GLU A 382 -0.64 3.80 12.67
C GLU A 382 -0.95 2.39 13.17
N ARG A 383 -2.23 2.10 13.35
CA ARG A 383 -2.74 0.76 13.66
C ARG A 383 -3.59 0.24 12.53
N VAL A 384 -3.51 -1.07 12.32
CA VAL A 384 -4.17 -1.81 11.24
C VAL A 384 -4.60 -3.21 11.74
N GLY A 385 -5.09 -4.01 10.83
CA GLY A 385 -5.43 -5.40 11.11
C GLY A 385 -6.81 -5.57 11.73
N ARG A 386 -7.13 -6.82 12.08
CA ARG A 386 -8.41 -7.14 12.72
C ARG A 386 -8.50 -6.46 14.08
N ARG A 387 -9.62 -5.78 14.33
CA ARG A 387 -9.85 -4.96 15.54
C ARG A 387 -8.79 -3.88 15.73
N ASP A 388 -8.12 -3.46 14.66
CA ASP A 388 -7.02 -2.49 14.70
C ASP A 388 -5.92 -2.84 15.72
N SER A 389 -5.64 -4.14 15.91
CA SER A 389 -4.74 -4.65 16.94
C SER A 389 -3.25 -4.59 16.62
N VAL A 390 -2.88 -4.22 15.39
CA VAL A 390 -1.50 -4.24 14.92
C VAL A 390 -0.96 -2.82 14.76
N VAL A 391 0.12 -2.49 15.43
CA VAL A 391 0.88 -1.25 15.18
C VAL A 391 1.79 -1.46 13.99
N LYS A 392 1.60 -0.64 12.94
CA LYS A 392 2.35 -0.73 11.68
C LYS A 392 3.56 0.20 11.68
N ILE A 393 4.73 -0.35 11.34
CA ILE A 393 6.00 0.35 11.20
C ILE A 393 6.31 0.43 9.72
N MET A 394 6.32 1.64 9.17
CA MET A 394 6.51 1.87 7.73
C MET A 394 7.28 3.19 7.48
N PRO A 395 8.59 3.26 7.81
CA PRO A 395 9.42 4.44 7.58
C PRO A 395 9.67 4.69 6.09
N GLU A 396 10.23 5.84 5.73
CA GLU A 396 10.82 6.02 4.41
C GLU A 396 11.93 5.00 4.13
N LEU A 397 12.16 4.65 2.87
CA LEU A 397 13.01 3.51 2.51
C LEU A 397 14.52 3.75 2.71
N LYS A 398 14.93 5.02 2.69
CA LYS A 398 16.32 5.42 3.00
C LYS A 398 16.45 6.10 4.36
N VAL A 399 15.54 5.82 5.28
CA VAL A 399 15.63 6.35 6.65
C VAL A 399 17.04 6.18 7.19
N PRO A 400 17.69 7.26 7.74
CA PRO A 400 18.99 7.15 8.37
C PRO A 400 18.94 6.14 9.51
N MET A 401 20.01 5.33 9.68
CA MET A 401 20.02 4.24 10.66
C MET A 401 19.85 4.73 12.10
N ASP A 402 20.41 5.87 12.44
CA ASP A 402 20.25 6.52 13.75
C ASP A 402 18.80 6.95 14.01
N THR A 403 18.14 7.47 12.99
CA THR A 403 16.72 7.86 13.04
C THR A 403 15.82 6.62 13.12
N LEU A 404 16.13 5.56 12.38
CA LEU A 404 15.43 4.29 12.43
C LEU A 404 15.52 3.68 13.84
N GLU A 405 16.71 3.58 14.39
CA GLU A 405 16.96 3.06 15.73
C GLU A 405 16.26 3.90 16.80
N LYS A 406 16.35 5.24 16.69
CA LYS A 406 15.68 6.17 17.61
C LYS A 406 14.16 5.97 17.59
N GLY A 407 13.55 5.86 16.40
CA GLY A 407 12.10 5.63 16.26
C GLY A 407 11.68 4.28 16.86
N LEU A 408 12.45 3.21 16.61
CA LEU A 408 12.20 1.89 17.19
C LEU A 408 12.33 1.89 18.72
N ASN A 409 13.31 2.63 19.28
CA ASN A 409 13.47 2.78 20.73
C ASN A 409 12.30 3.55 21.36
N ILE A 410 11.78 4.60 20.69
CA ILE A 410 10.58 5.32 21.13
C ILE A 410 9.39 4.36 21.17
N LEU A 411 9.21 3.55 20.13
CA LEU A 411 8.14 2.55 20.08
C LEU A 411 8.27 1.54 21.22
N ALA A 412 9.45 0.96 21.43
CA ALA A 412 9.71 -0.01 22.50
C ALA A 412 9.46 0.59 23.88
N LYS A 413 9.87 1.86 24.12
CA LYS A 413 9.57 2.59 25.34
C LYS A 413 8.07 2.74 25.55
N SER A 414 7.34 3.20 24.52
CA SER A 414 5.89 3.41 24.57
C SER A 414 5.12 2.11 24.86
N ILE A 415 5.57 0.99 24.29
CA ILE A 415 5.00 -0.33 24.56
C ILE A 415 5.24 -0.75 26.01
N ARG A 416 6.46 -0.56 26.54
CA ARG A 416 6.78 -0.89 27.95
C ARG A 416 5.92 -0.08 28.92
N GLU A 417 5.74 1.21 28.65
CA GLU A 417 4.88 2.07 29.47
C GLU A 417 3.44 1.55 29.49
N VAL A 418 2.85 1.29 28.32
CA VAL A 418 1.46 0.83 28.20
C VAL A 418 1.27 -0.58 28.79
N VAL A 419 2.13 -1.53 28.47
CA VAL A 419 2.01 -2.92 28.94
C VAL A 419 2.36 -3.04 30.43
N GLY A 420 3.24 -2.17 30.92
CA GLY A 420 3.55 -2.08 32.37
C GLY A 420 2.36 -1.64 33.21
N GLU A 421 1.51 -0.78 32.70
CA GLU A 421 0.27 -0.32 33.35
C GLU A 421 -0.85 -1.39 33.37
N LEU A 422 -0.72 -2.45 32.55
CA LEU A 422 -1.70 -3.57 32.47
C LEU A 422 -1.36 -4.73 33.43
N LYS A 423 -0.20 -4.68 34.08
CA LYS A 423 0.25 -5.66 35.10
C LYS A 423 -0.14 -5.23 36.49
#